data_de2362b0a534260aff10ee9e16ed1fb5
#
_entry.id   de2362b0a534260aff10ee9e16ed1fb5
#
_cell.length_a   1.000
_cell.length_b   1.000
_cell.length_c   1.000
_cell.angle_alpha   90.00
_cell.angle_beta   90.00
_cell.angle_gamma   90.00
#
_symmetry.space_group_name_H-M   'P 1'
#
loop_
_entity.id
_entity.type
_entity.pdbx_description
1 polymer ?
#
loop_
_entity_poly.entity_id
_entity_poly.type
_entity_poly.pdbx_seq_one_letter_code
_entity_poly.pdbx_strand_id
1 'polypeptide(L)'
;MKSKITQELITNLPKNEIFVFGSNEGGKHLGGAAKFALDNFGAEINNPFGLQGQSFAIPTLDENLDKLDINKIQDYINNFEIIVKQRTDLHFHITPIGTGIAGFSFQEMAILFAGFQDYANVSLPKQFIDIIGHDVVYGFKAMNTNGEKQYCKNFYYEIGRSYFMENIKICKYGFHFCEKIIDTLNYYSSKEDVSYYKVLGCGQIQKEEDKFCTSVLKVIEKYNHSDKDFNIGNRNSGNWNSGNRNSGNW
;
A
#
# COMPACT_ATOMS: atom_id res chain seq x y z
N MET A 1 -4.95 12.08 20.33
CA MET A 1 -4.45 11.44 19.09
C MET A 1 -3.76 12.52 18.27
N LYS A 2 -2.58 12.24 17.69
CA LYS A 2 -1.97 13.13 16.71
C LYS A 2 -2.84 13.17 15.45
N SER A 3 -2.84 14.30 14.75
CA SER A 3 -3.57 14.41 13.48
C SER A 3 -3.02 13.41 12.47
N LYS A 4 -3.88 12.67 11.81
CA LYS A 4 -3.52 11.78 10.69
C LYS A 4 -3.22 12.58 9.39
N ILE A 5 -3.47 13.89 9.41
CA ILE A 5 -3.22 14.79 8.29
C ILE A 5 -1.98 15.62 8.60
N THR A 6 -1.02 15.59 7.68
CA THR A 6 0.17 16.43 7.72
C THR A 6 -0.23 17.91 7.58
N GLN A 7 0.35 18.77 8.41
CA GLN A 7 0.15 20.22 8.29
C GLN A 7 0.68 20.72 6.93
N GLU A 8 -0.03 21.65 6.32
CA GLU A 8 0.38 22.23 5.02
C GLU A 8 1.72 22.98 5.11
N LEU A 9 1.97 23.64 6.23
CA LEU A 9 3.22 24.34 6.49
C LEU A 9 3.85 23.81 7.78
N ILE A 10 4.95 23.10 7.67
CA ILE A 10 5.76 22.62 8.77
C ILE A 10 6.99 23.50 8.89
N THR A 11 7.10 24.32 9.95
CA THR A 11 8.27 25.17 10.21
C THR A 11 9.17 24.62 11.28
N ASN A 12 8.63 23.84 12.20
CA ASN A 12 9.35 23.13 13.26
C ASN A 12 8.60 21.85 13.64
N LEU A 13 9.31 20.92 14.24
CA LEU A 13 8.76 19.64 14.74
C LEU A 13 9.38 19.30 16.10
N PRO A 14 8.64 18.62 17.00
CA PRO A 14 9.22 17.98 18.19
C PRO A 14 10.34 17.00 17.80
N LYS A 15 11.29 16.74 18.70
CA LYS A 15 12.48 15.91 18.42
C LYS A 15 12.19 14.51 17.87
N ASN A 16 11.06 13.93 18.21
CA ASN A 16 10.64 12.59 17.77
C ASN A 16 9.69 12.64 16.56
N GLU A 17 9.56 13.76 15.89
CA GLU A 17 8.75 13.94 14.69
C GLU A 17 9.66 14.20 13.50
N ILE A 18 9.40 13.54 12.38
CA ILE A 18 10.28 13.46 11.22
C ILE A 18 9.60 14.09 10.01
N PHE A 19 10.29 15.00 9.35
CA PHE A 19 9.89 15.64 8.12
C PHE A 19 10.24 14.73 6.93
N VAL A 20 9.23 14.10 6.29
CA VAL A 20 9.44 13.18 5.17
C VAL A 20 9.29 13.93 3.85
N PHE A 21 10.33 13.93 3.02
CA PHE A 21 10.40 14.75 1.81
C PHE A 21 10.87 13.99 0.57
N GLY A 22 10.49 14.50 -0.60
CA GLY A 22 10.95 13.98 -1.89
C GLY A 22 12.38 14.45 -2.21
N SER A 23 13.25 13.51 -2.51
CA SER A 23 14.66 13.74 -2.87
C SER A 23 14.95 13.32 -4.32
N ASN A 24 16.22 13.30 -4.68
CA ASN A 24 16.75 12.70 -5.91
C ASN A 24 17.85 11.69 -5.58
N GLU A 25 18.11 10.74 -6.47
CA GLU A 25 19.12 9.69 -6.25
C GLU A 25 20.55 10.22 -6.06
N GLY A 26 20.84 11.44 -6.51
CA GLY A 26 22.11 12.11 -6.24
C GLY A 26 22.18 12.79 -4.86
N GLY A 27 21.08 12.84 -4.10
CA GLY A 27 21.04 13.48 -2.76
C GLY A 27 21.37 14.99 -2.79
N LYS A 28 21.07 15.68 -3.87
CA LYS A 28 21.52 17.08 -4.07
C LYS A 28 20.74 18.10 -3.22
N HIS A 29 19.49 17.86 -2.90
CA HIS A 29 18.61 18.67 -2.04
C HIS A 29 18.59 20.18 -2.38
N LEU A 30 18.54 20.52 -3.69
CA LEU A 30 18.74 21.90 -4.16
C LEU A 30 17.49 22.78 -4.17
N GLY A 31 16.29 22.23 -4.00
CA GLY A 31 15.04 22.98 -4.10
C GLY A 31 13.86 22.36 -3.34
N GLY A 32 12.77 23.15 -3.19
CA GLY A 32 11.52 22.71 -2.58
C GLY A 32 11.66 22.15 -1.17
N ALA A 33 10.92 21.09 -0.87
CA ALA A 33 10.94 20.42 0.43
C ALA A 33 12.32 19.83 0.77
N ALA A 34 13.09 19.39 -0.23
CA ALA A 34 14.45 18.87 -0.02
C ALA A 34 15.41 19.96 0.50
N LYS A 35 15.39 21.14 -0.12
CA LYS A 35 16.19 22.29 0.35
C LYS A 35 15.76 22.72 1.75
N PHE A 36 14.46 22.75 1.99
CA PHE A 36 13.92 23.10 3.30
C PHE A 36 14.33 22.10 4.39
N ALA A 37 14.33 20.79 4.07
CA ALA A 37 14.83 19.75 4.98
C ALA A 37 16.32 19.89 5.28
N LEU A 38 17.14 20.24 4.26
CA LEU A 38 18.56 20.52 4.42
C LEU A 38 18.82 21.70 5.37
N ASP A 39 18.06 22.79 5.21
CA ASP A 39 18.27 24.02 5.99
C ASP A 39 17.72 23.94 7.42
N ASN A 40 16.68 23.12 7.68
CA ASN A 40 15.92 23.19 8.92
C ASN A 40 15.80 21.86 9.69
N PHE A 41 15.93 20.70 9.01
CA PHE A 41 15.67 19.38 9.60
C PHE A 41 16.86 18.41 9.49
N GLY A 42 18.05 18.92 9.17
CA GLY A 42 19.28 18.14 9.17
C GLY A 42 19.37 17.07 8.07
N ALA A 43 18.71 17.30 6.93
CA ALA A 43 18.99 16.50 5.76
C ALA A 43 20.45 16.68 5.30
N GLU A 44 21.04 15.66 4.68
CA GLU A 44 22.45 15.61 4.34
C GLU A 44 22.66 15.56 2.82
N ILE A 45 23.60 16.37 2.32
CA ILE A 45 24.00 16.31 0.91
C ILE A 45 24.63 14.94 0.60
N ASN A 46 24.38 14.40 -0.58
CA ASN A 46 24.79 13.07 -1.05
C ASN A 46 24.17 11.91 -0.28
N ASN A 47 23.12 12.17 0.51
CA ASN A 47 22.33 11.13 1.17
C ASN A 47 20.92 11.09 0.57
N PRO A 48 20.67 10.24 -0.47
CA PRO A 48 19.43 10.29 -1.26
C PRO A 48 18.21 9.69 -0.54
N PHE A 49 18.42 8.71 0.38
CA PHE A 49 17.34 7.93 1.00
C PHE A 49 17.62 7.64 2.46
N GLY A 50 16.61 7.76 3.30
CA GLY A 50 16.66 7.34 4.68
C GLY A 50 16.60 8.47 5.69
N LEU A 51 16.73 8.09 6.96
CA LEU A 51 16.68 8.99 8.12
C LEU A 51 17.97 9.80 8.21
N GLN A 52 17.85 11.12 8.28
CA GLN A 52 18.96 12.08 8.36
C GLN A 52 18.52 13.25 9.23
N GLY A 53 19.20 13.41 10.37
CA GLY A 53 18.76 14.39 11.36
C GLY A 53 17.31 14.17 11.78
N GLN A 54 16.49 15.20 11.61
CA GLN A 54 15.04 15.19 11.88
C GLN A 54 14.23 15.09 10.59
N SER A 55 14.80 14.49 9.52
CA SER A 55 14.16 14.34 8.24
C SER A 55 14.34 12.93 7.67
N PHE A 56 13.52 12.58 6.67
CA PHE A 56 13.61 11.34 5.93
C PHE A 56 13.45 11.61 4.43
N ALA A 57 14.44 11.20 3.65
CA ALA A 57 14.48 11.41 2.22
C ALA A 57 13.93 10.21 1.44
N ILE A 58 13.09 10.45 0.42
CA ILE A 58 12.58 9.42 -0.51
C ILE A 58 12.80 9.91 -1.94
N PRO A 59 13.65 9.25 -2.75
CA PRO A 59 13.90 9.65 -4.12
C PRO A 59 12.64 9.57 -5.00
N THR A 60 12.43 10.64 -5.78
CA THR A 60 11.40 10.74 -6.82
C THR A 60 11.97 11.19 -8.17
N LEU A 61 13.23 11.59 -8.16
CA LEU A 61 14.02 11.94 -9.33
C LEU A 61 15.33 11.14 -9.32
N ASP A 62 15.92 10.91 -10.47
CA ASP A 62 17.24 10.32 -10.59
C ASP A 62 18.36 11.33 -10.26
N GLU A 63 19.61 10.96 -10.46
CA GLU A 63 20.78 11.83 -10.23
C GLU A 63 20.87 13.01 -11.20
N ASN A 64 20.23 12.91 -12.37
CA ASN A 64 20.14 13.95 -13.40
C ASN A 64 18.94 14.88 -13.19
N LEU A 65 18.09 14.60 -12.19
CA LEU A 65 16.82 15.27 -11.90
C LEU A 65 15.70 14.92 -12.89
N ASP A 66 15.82 13.81 -13.61
CA ASP A 66 14.75 13.26 -14.40
C ASP A 66 13.78 12.44 -13.53
N LYS A 67 12.53 12.39 -13.95
CA LYS A 67 11.44 11.69 -13.24
C LYS A 67 11.73 10.19 -13.16
N LEU A 68 11.75 9.62 -11.96
CA LEU A 68 11.91 8.18 -11.76
C LEU A 68 10.70 7.39 -12.27
N ASP A 69 10.92 6.12 -12.62
CA ASP A 69 9.84 5.15 -12.84
C ASP A 69 9.03 4.97 -11.55
N ILE A 70 7.71 4.93 -11.68
CA ILE A 70 6.78 4.87 -10.54
C ILE A 70 6.97 3.60 -9.70
N ASN A 71 7.36 2.47 -10.32
CA ASN A 71 7.63 1.23 -9.61
C ASN A 71 8.90 1.34 -8.76
N LYS A 72 9.92 2.05 -9.24
CA LYS A 72 11.14 2.32 -8.47
C LYS A 72 10.83 3.19 -7.25
N ILE A 73 9.96 4.18 -7.39
CA ILE A 73 9.48 4.98 -6.25
C ILE A 73 8.70 4.11 -5.27
N GLN A 74 7.84 3.20 -5.78
CA GLN A 74 7.12 2.25 -4.91
C GLN A 74 8.09 1.39 -4.10
N ASP A 75 9.22 0.96 -4.66
CA ASP A 75 10.24 0.19 -3.93
C ASP A 75 10.87 1.02 -2.80
N TYR A 76 11.19 2.29 -3.03
CA TYR A 76 11.63 3.20 -1.95
C TYR A 76 10.57 3.37 -0.87
N ILE A 77 9.30 3.53 -1.24
CA ILE A 77 8.20 3.65 -0.28
C ILE A 77 7.97 2.36 0.51
N ASN A 78 8.10 1.18 -0.12
CA ASN A 78 8.02 -0.10 0.57
C ASN A 78 9.17 -0.25 1.60
N ASN A 79 10.39 0.19 1.27
CA ASN A 79 11.50 0.21 2.22
C ASN A 79 11.25 1.22 3.36
N PHE A 80 10.68 2.38 3.07
CA PHE A 80 10.26 3.34 4.09
C PHE A 80 9.18 2.75 5.01
N GLU A 81 8.23 1.98 4.48
CA GLU A 81 7.20 1.30 5.27
C GLU A 81 7.80 0.36 6.34
N ILE A 82 8.87 -0.35 5.99
CA ILE A 82 9.60 -1.21 6.95
C ILE A 82 10.15 -0.36 8.11
N ILE A 83 10.72 0.81 7.80
CA ILE A 83 11.27 1.72 8.82
C ILE A 83 10.16 2.29 9.70
N VAL A 84 9.02 2.69 9.12
CA VAL A 84 7.85 3.15 9.87
C VAL A 84 7.38 2.11 10.89
N LYS A 85 7.34 0.83 10.48
CA LYS A 85 6.95 -0.29 11.36
C LYS A 85 7.96 -0.53 12.50
N GLN A 86 9.25 -0.33 12.24
CA GLN A 86 10.32 -0.54 13.23
C GLN A 86 10.48 0.64 14.18
N ARG A 87 10.24 1.86 13.72
CA ARG A 87 10.48 3.11 14.46
C ARG A 87 9.18 3.69 15.00
N THR A 88 8.50 2.94 15.86
CA THR A 88 7.27 3.39 16.54
C THR A 88 7.50 4.52 17.55
N ASP A 89 8.75 4.78 17.91
CA ASP A 89 9.21 5.90 18.73
C ASP A 89 9.18 7.24 17.98
N LEU A 90 9.19 7.22 16.62
CA LEU A 90 9.14 8.38 15.76
C LEU A 90 7.74 8.56 15.15
N HIS A 91 7.39 9.81 14.82
CA HIS A 91 6.20 10.14 14.04
C HIS A 91 6.60 10.79 12.71
N PHE A 92 6.14 10.24 11.61
CA PHE A 92 6.52 10.64 10.25
C PHE A 92 5.45 11.54 9.62
N HIS A 93 5.80 12.79 9.32
CA HIS A 93 4.98 13.74 8.59
C HIS A 93 5.33 13.70 7.11
N ILE A 94 4.54 12.99 6.33
CA ILE A 94 4.75 12.87 4.90
C ILE A 94 4.28 14.15 4.22
N THR A 95 5.17 14.80 3.48
CA THR A 95 4.84 15.95 2.63
C THR A 95 4.22 15.49 1.29
N PRO A 96 3.68 16.37 0.43
CA PRO A 96 3.24 16.02 -0.91
C PRO A 96 4.39 15.60 -1.84
N ILE A 97 5.03 14.48 -1.49
CA ILE A 97 6.21 13.94 -2.17
C ILE A 97 5.93 13.71 -3.65
N GLY A 98 6.87 14.11 -4.51
CA GLY A 98 6.83 13.87 -5.95
C GLY A 98 5.88 14.79 -6.72
N THR A 99 4.99 15.55 -6.06
CA THR A 99 3.97 16.36 -6.75
C THR A 99 4.44 17.75 -7.16
N GLY A 100 5.64 18.14 -6.74
CA GLY A 100 6.26 19.39 -7.12
C GLY A 100 7.16 19.25 -8.35
N ILE A 101 8.49 19.41 -8.18
CA ILE A 101 9.49 19.39 -9.26
C ILE A 101 9.43 18.09 -10.07
N ALA A 102 9.21 16.95 -9.44
CA ALA A 102 9.12 15.66 -10.13
C ALA A 102 7.86 15.52 -11.01
N GLY A 103 6.83 16.36 -10.82
CA GLY A 103 5.69 16.46 -11.74
C GLY A 103 4.74 15.25 -11.73
N PHE A 104 4.70 14.46 -10.65
CA PHE A 104 3.68 13.44 -10.47
C PHE A 104 2.35 14.08 -10.04
N SER A 105 1.24 13.49 -10.43
CA SER A 105 -0.07 13.87 -9.89
C SER A 105 -0.20 13.41 -8.44
N PHE A 106 -1.11 14.04 -7.69
CA PHE A 106 -1.46 13.59 -6.34
C PHE A 106 -1.95 12.15 -6.34
N GLN A 107 -2.70 11.74 -7.38
CA GLN A 107 -3.20 10.37 -7.51
C GLN A 107 -2.07 9.35 -7.69
N GLU A 108 -1.13 9.59 -8.61
CA GLU A 108 0.02 8.70 -8.80
C GLU A 108 0.79 8.48 -7.51
N MET A 109 1.01 9.55 -6.73
CA MET A 109 1.78 9.44 -5.49
C MET A 109 0.94 8.87 -4.33
N ALA A 110 -0.31 9.27 -4.17
CA ALA A 110 -1.15 8.83 -3.05
C ALA A 110 -1.32 7.31 -3.01
N ILE A 111 -1.51 6.66 -4.15
CA ILE A 111 -1.71 5.19 -4.21
C ILE A 111 -0.48 4.41 -3.75
N LEU A 112 0.73 4.98 -3.86
CA LEU A 112 1.96 4.36 -3.37
C LEU A 112 1.99 4.28 -1.84
N PHE A 113 1.28 5.20 -1.17
CA PHE A 113 1.12 5.24 0.29
C PHE A 113 -0.13 4.52 0.80
N ALA A 114 -0.77 3.68 -0.05
CA ALA A 114 -1.91 2.88 0.39
C ALA A 114 -1.53 1.98 1.58
N GLY A 115 -2.29 2.09 2.68
CA GLY A 115 -2.05 1.40 3.95
C GLY A 115 -1.31 2.25 5.01
N PHE A 116 -0.64 3.34 4.63
CA PHE A 116 0.04 4.19 5.62
C PHE A 116 -0.93 4.93 6.56
N GLN A 117 -2.16 5.17 6.13
CA GLN A 117 -3.21 5.75 6.98
C GLN A 117 -3.57 4.88 8.20
N ASP A 118 -3.17 3.60 8.19
CA ASP A 118 -3.40 2.66 9.29
C ASP A 118 -2.33 2.76 10.40
N TYR A 119 -1.14 3.29 10.09
CA TYR A 119 -0.06 3.44 11.06
C TYR A 119 -0.32 4.62 12.01
N ALA A 120 -0.25 4.35 13.32
CA ALA A 120 -0.48 5.37 14.36
C ALA A 120 0.58 6.49 14.35
N ASN A 121 1.76 6.20 13.84
CA ASN A 121 2.92 7.07 13.80
C ASN A 121 3.17 7.73 12.43
N VAL A 122 2.12 7.85 11.60
CA VAL A 122 2.19 8.51 10.29
C VAL A 122 1.10 9.56 10.16
N SER A 123 1.43 10.68 9.55
CA SER A 123 0.50 11.67 9.02
C SER A 123 0.73 11.81 7.51
N LEU A 124 -0.35 11.89 6.75
CA LEU A 124 -0.36 11.98 5.29
C LEU A 124 -0.88 13.35 4.84
N PRO A 125 -0.46 13.87 3.67
CA PRO A 125 -1.09 15.05 3.07
C PRO A 125 -2.59 14.86 2.90
N LYS A 126 -3.35 15.93 3.13
CA LYS A 126 -4.82 15.89 2.94
C LYS A 126 -5.19 15.38 1.54
N GLN A 127 -4.47 15.83 0.51
CA GLN A 127 -4.71 15.42 -0.89
C GLN A 127 -4.50 13.92 -1.10
N PHE A 128 -3.59 13.28 -0.35
CA PHE A 128 -3.41 11.82 -0.41
C PHE A 128 -4.60 11.12 0.26
N ILE A 129 -5.01 11.58 1.44
CA ILE A 129 -6.17 11.03 2.14
C ILE A 129 -7.46 11.19 1.32
N ASP A 130 -7.63 12.29 0.61
CA ASP A 130 -8.79 12.52 -0.27
C ASP A 130 -8.89 11.45 -1.39
N ILE A 131 -7.78 10.81 -1.76
CA ILE A 131 -7.69 9.76 -2.80
C ILE A 131 -7.77 8.36 -2.21
N ILE A 132 -6.94 8.07 -1.19
CA ILE A 132 -6.86 6.70 -0.61
C ILE A 132 -7.83 6.47 0.54
N GLY A 133 -8.57 7.49 0.98
CA GLY A 133 -9.52 7.40 2.09
C GLY A 133 -8.86 7.26 3.45
N HIS A 134 -9.69 7.19 4.48
CA HIS A 134 -9.24 6.94 5.86
C HIS A 134 -9.24 5.46 6.21
N ASP A 135 -10.13 4.70 5.59
CA ASP A 135 -10.38 3.30 5.91
C ASP A 135 -9.49 2.37 5.08
N VAL A 136 -9.04 1.31 5.72
CA VAL A 136 -8.25 0.24 5.12
C VAL A 136 -8.93 -1.08 5.43
N VAL A 137 -9.05 -1.93 4.43
CA VAL A 137 -9.57 -3.29 4.56
C VAL A 137 -8.53 -4.29 4.07
N TYR A 138 -8.30 -5.33 4.86
CA TYR A 138 -7.38 -6.40 4.55
C TYR A 138 -8.14 -7.65 4.13
N GLY A 139 -7.54 -8.46 3.26
CA GLY A 139 -8.16 -9.71 2.85
C GLY A 139 -7.26 -10.53 1.93
N PHE A 140 -7.91 -11.44 1.22
CA PHE A 140 -7.25 -12.41 0.36
C PHE A 140 -7.77 -12.32 -1.07
N LYS A 141 -6.86 -12.38 -2.02
CA LYS A 141 -7.17 -12.45 -3.44
C LYS A 141 -6.55 -13.71 -4.03
N ALA A 142 -7.38 -14.54 -4.65
CA ALA A 142 -6.91 -15.63 -5.48
C ALA A 142 -6.56 -15.10 -6.86
N MET A 143 -5.43 -15.53 -7.42
CA MET A 143 -4.95 -15.13 -8.73
C MET A 143 -4.35 -16.34 -9.45
N ASN A 144 -4.59 -16.45 -10.75
CA ASN A 144 -3.93 -17.43 -11.60
C ASN A 144 -2.46 -17.04 -11.77
N THR A 145 -1.60 -18.01 -11.98
CA THR A 145 -0.18 -17.80 -12.26
C THR A 145 0.16 -18.22 -13.68
N ASN A 146 0.94 -17.40 -14.37
CA ASN A 146 1.55 -17.75 -15.65
C ASN A 146 3.05 -17.41 -15.55
N GLY A 147 3.85 -18.42 -15.19
CA GLY A 147 5.25 -18.22 -14.82
C GLY A 147 5.36 -17.37 -13.55
N GLU A 148 6.07 -16.24 -13.65
CA GLU A 148 6.28 -15.34 -12.50
C GLU A 148 5.15 -14.30 -12.31
N LYS A 149 4.23 -14.19 -13.29
CA LYS A 149 3.18 -13.16 -13.27
C LYS A 149 1.89 -13.72 -12.68
N GLN A 150 1.27 -12.94 -11.80
CA GLN A 150 -0.03 -13.19 -11.22
C GLN A 150 -1.08 -12.39 -11.98
N TYR A 151 -2.20 -13.02 -12.32
CA TYR A 151 -3.28 -12.33 -13.01
C TYR A 151 -4.66 -12.75 -12.53
N CYS A 152 -5.61 -11.82 -12.63
CA CYS A 152 -7.03 -12.08 -12.44
C CYS A 152 -7.77 -11.48 -13.62
N LYS A 153 -8.48 -12.31 -14.36
CA LYS A 153 -9.02 -11.95 -15.69
C LYS A 153 -7.87 -11.46 -16.59
N ASN A 154 -7.93 -10.24 -17.09
CA ASN A 154 -6.90 -9.68 -17.98
C ASN A 154 -5.99 -8.66 -17.28
N PHE A 155 -5.98 -8.63 -15.95
CA PHE A 155 -5.19 -7.68 -15.19
C PHE A 155 -4.06 -8.40 -14.44
N TYR A 156 -2.83 -7.89 -14.59
CA TYR A 156 -1.63 -8.42 -13.96
C TYR A 156 -1.33 -7.70 -12.67
N TYR A 157 -0.87 -8.45 -11.69
CA TYR A 157 -0.51 -7.97 -10.36
C TYR A 157 0.91 -8.37 -10.02
N GLU A 158 1.58 -7.55 -9.23
CA GLU A 158 2.91 -7.82 -8.67
C GLU A 158 2.89 -7.56 -7.16
N ILE A 159 3.65 -8.35 -6.41
CA ILE A 159 3.79 -8.17 -4.96
C ILE A 159 4.47 -6.81 -4.69
N GLY A 160 3.99 -6.09 -3.67
CA GLY A 160 4.50 -4.77 -3.29
C GLY A 160 3.98 -3.63 -4.15
N ARG A 161 3.14 -3.88 -5.17
CA ARG A 161 2.60 -2.84 -6.05
C ARG A 161 1.18 -2.44 -5.64
N SER A 162 0.88 -1.16 -5.89
CA SER A 162 -0.43 -0.55 -5.68
C SER A 162 -1.09 -0.22 -7.02
N TYR A 163 -2.40 -0.40 -7.08
CA TYR A 163 -3.20 -0.24 -8.29
C TYR A 163 -4.39 0.67 -8.01
N PHE A 164 -4.83 1.43 -9.01
CA PHE A 164 -5.95 2.36 -8.90
C PHE A 164 -6.96 2.17 -10.01
N MET A 165 -8.24 2.32 -9.67
CA MET A 165 -9.36 2.40 -10.59
C MET A 165 -10.31 3.50 -10.12
N GLU A 166 -10.59 4.47 -10.98
CA GLU A 166 -11.36 5.66 -10.62
C GLU A 166 -12.78 5.36 -10.16
N ASN A 167 -13.47 4.50 -10.90
CA ASN A 167 -14.84 4.12 -10.61
C ASN A 167 -14.90 2.66 -10.21
N ILE A 168 -15.72 2.33 -9.21
CA ILE A 168 -15.95 0.95 -8.80
C ILE A 168 -17.44 0.62 -8.78
N LYS A 169 -17.73 -0.62 -9.09
CA LYS A 169 -19.05 -1.22 -8.92
C LYS A 169 -18.89 -2.70 -8.62
N ILE A 170 -19.30 -3.08 -7.41
CA ILE A 170 -19.18 -4.48 -6.97
C ILE A 170 -19.78 -5.44 -7.99
N CYS A 171 -19.15 -6.59 -8.21
CA CYS A 171 -19.45 -7.59 -9.23
C CYS A 171 -19.26 -7.14 -10.69
N LYS A 172 -18.85 -5.90 -10.95
CA LYS A 172 -18.65 -5.40 -12.32
C LYS A 172 -17.22 -4.92 -12.59
N TYR A 173 -16.77 -3.87 -11.91
CA TYR A 173 -15.44 -3.28 -12.06
C TYR A 173 -14.93 -2.76 -10.72
N GLY A 174 -13.62 -2.72 -10.56
CA GLY A 174 -12.91 -2.45 -9.31
C GLY A 174 -12.06 -3.65 -8.89
N PHE A 175 -11.33 -3.50 -7.83
CA PHE A 175 -10.48 -4.56 -7.28
C PHE A 175 -11.24 -5.39 -6.26
N HIS A 176 -11.57 -6.62 -6.63
CA HIS A 176 -12.33 -7.55 -5.77
C HIS A 176 -11.41 -8.48 -5.02
N PHE A 177 -11.72 -8.73 -3.75
CA PHE A 177 -11.05 -9.69 -2.88
C PHE A 177 -11.98 -10.09 -1.72
N CYS A 178 -11.64 -11.14 -0.97
CA CYS A 178 -12.45 -11.65 0.13
C CYS A 178 -11.80 -11.31 1.47
N GLU A 179 -12.62 -11.11 2.51
CA GLU A 179 -12.12 -10.88 3.87
C GLU A 179 -11.41 -12.11 4.43
N LYS A 180 -11.96 -13.29 4.14
CA LYS A 180 -11.41 -14.58 4.55
C LYS A 180 -10.94 -15.37 3.34
N ILE A 181 -9.86 -16.14 3.50
CA ILE A 181 -9.32 -16.96 2.42
C ILE A 181 -10.33 -18.02 1.95
N ILE A 182 -11.09 -18.62 2.86
CA ILE A 182 -12.10 -19.65 2.54
C ILE A 182 -13.16 -19.12 1.55
N ASP A 183 -13.51 -17.85 1.63
CA ASP A 183 -14.54 -17.24 0.79
C ASP A 183 -14.07 -17.10 -0.66
N THR A 184 -12.75 -17.13 -0.92
CA THR A 184 -12.21 -17.12 -2.28
C THR A 184 -12.63 -18.34 -3.10
N LEU A 185 -12.94 -19.48 -2.45
CA LEU A 185 -13.41 -20.70 -3.10
C LEU A 185 -14.77 -20.55 -3.77
N ASN A 186 -15.56 -19.54 -3.38
CA ASN A 186 -16.82 -19.21 -4.04
C ASN A 186 -16.62 -18.64 -5.45
N TYR A 187 -15.39 -18.20 -5.79
CA TYR A 187 -15.05 -17.51 -7.05
C TYR A 187 -14.01 -18.25 -7.88
N TYR A 188 -13.25 -19.17 -7.27
CA TYR A 188 -12.22 -19.96 -7.92
C TYR A 188 -12.40 -21.44 -7.58
N SER A 189 -12.51 -22.29 -8.57
CA SER A 189 -12.64 -23.72 -8.31
C SER A 189 -11.33 -24.31 -7.80
N SER A 190 -11.40 -25.33 -6.94
CA SER A 190 -10.23 -26.06 -6.42
C SER A 190 -9.40 -26.78 -7.51
N LYS A 191 -9.87 -26.76 -8.76
CA LYS A 191 -9.18 -27.38 -9.91
C LYS A 191 -8.33 -26.39 -10.68
N GLU A 192 -8.42 -25.09 -10.36
CA GLU A 192 -7.62 -24.06 -11.02
C GLU A 192 -6.26 -23.93 -10.32
N ASP A 193 -5.22 -23.67 -11.12
CA ASP A 193 -3.86 -23.43 -10.62
C ASP A 193 -3.77 -21.99 -10.11
N VAL A 194 -4.32 -21.75 -8.91
CA VAL A 194 -4.37 -20.44 -8.27
C VAL A 194 -3.41 -20.36 -7.10
N SER A 195 -2.84 -19.19 -6.93
CA SER A 195 -2.12 -18.79 -5.71
C SER A 195 -2.90 -17.73 -4.96
N TYR A 196 -2.73 -17.70 -3.65
CA TYR A 196 -3.42 -16.77 -2.77
C TYR A 196 -2.46 -15.68 -2.30
N TYR A 197 -2.98 -14.46 -2.21
CA TYR A 197 -2.20 -13.29 -1.83
C TYR A 197 -2.95 -12.50 -0.77
N LYS A 198 -2.22 -12.03 0.24
CA LYS A 198 -2.72 -11.00 1.13
C LYS A 198 -2.74 -9.69 0.40
N VAL A 199 -3.84 -8.99 0.50
CA VAL A 199 -4.08 -7.71 -0.13
C VAL A 199 -4.64 -6.69 0.86
N LEU A 200 -4.45 -5.44 0.52
CA LEU A 200 -5.04 -4.30 1.20
C LEU A 200 -5.87 -3.53 0.19
N GLY A 201 -7.08 -3.16 0.55
CA GLY A 201 -7.94 -2.29 -0.23
C GLY A 201 -8.24 -1.00 0.52
N CYS A 202 -8.33 0.12 -0.19
CA CYS A 202 -8.71 1.42 0.35
C CYS A 202 -9.32 2.32 -0.74
N GLY A 203 -9.47 3.62 -0.46
CA GLY A 203 -10.17 4.55 -1.34
C GLY A 203 -11.68 4.39 -1.25
N GLN A 204 -12.36 4.25 -2.38
CA GLN A 204 -13.76 3.84 -2.39
C GLN A 204 -13.85 2.37 -2.02
N ILE A 205 -14.73 2.03 -1.07
CA ILE A 205 -14.92 0.66 -0.59
C ILE A 205 -16.40 0.29 -0.70
N GLN A 206 -16.67 -0.84 -1.34
CA GLN A 206 -18.00 -1.48 -1.36
C GLN A 206 -17.85 -2.90 -0.81
N LYS A 207 -18.82 -3.33 0.02
CA LYS A 207 -18.86 -4.69 0.58
C LYS A 207 -20.19 -5.35 0.25
N GLU A 208 -20.15 -6.60 -0.16
CA GLU A 208 -21.32 -7.44 -0.36
C GLU A 208 -20.99 -8.85 0.12
N GLU A 209 -21.73 -9.33 1.12
CA GLU A 209 -21.54 -10.64 1.74
C GLU A 209 -20.08 -10.89 2.16
N ASP A 210 -19.36 -11.71 1.39
CA ASP A 210 -18.03 -12.24 1.67
C ASP A 210 -16.90 -11.51 0.91
N LYS A 211 -17.24 -10.49 0.09
CA LYS A 211 -16.26 -9.81 -0.76
C LYS A 211 -16.27 -8.29 -0.60
N PHE A 212 -15.10 -7.73 -0.83
CA PHE A 212 -14.88 -6.30 -1.01
C PHE A 212 -14.64 -5.96 -2.48
N CYS A 213 -14.98 -4.72 -2.83
CA CYS A 213 -14.57 -4.07 -4.07
C CYS A 213 -14.00 -2.70 -3.72
N THR A 214 -12.75 -2.42 -4.11
CA THR A 214 -12.07 -1.17 -3.75
C THR A 214 -11.50 -0.46 -4.97
N SER A 215 -11.31 0.87 -4.87
CA SER A 215 -10.70 1.66 -5.93
C SER A 215 -9.16 1.62 -5.89
N VAL A 216 -8.58 1.33 -4.74
CA VAL A 216 -7.14 1.13 -4.56
C VAL A 216 -6.90 -0.27 -4.00
N LEU A 217 -5.95 -0.99 -4.58
CA LEU A 217 -5.49 -2.29 -4.09
C LEU A 217 -3.97 -2.30 -4.02
N LYS A 218 -3.42 -2.76 -2.90
CA LYS A 218 -2.00 -3.12 -2.75
C LYS A 218 -1.87 -4.62 -2.56
N VAL A 219 -1.02 -5.29 -3.34
CA VAL A 219 -0.67 -6.69 -3.13
C VAL A 219 0.48 -6.74 -2.14
N ILE A 220 0.26 -7.34 -0.97
CA ILE A 220 1.22 -7.31 0.13
C ILE A 220 2.24 -8.44 0.00
N GLU A 221 1.77 -9.68 -0.04
CA GLU A 221 2.61 -10.88 -0.07
C GLU A 221 1.84 -12.09 -0.60
N LYS A 222 2.58 -13.10 -1.06
CA LYS A 222 2.00 -14.42 -1.34
C LYS A 222 1.68 -15.11 -0.02
N TYR A 223 0.48 -15.67 0.07
CA TYR A 223 0.04 -16.43 1.23
C TYR A 223 0.22 -17.93 1.01
N ASN A 224 1.05 -18.53 1.83
CA ASN A 224 1.23 -19.98 1.86
C ASN A 224 0.15 -20.59 2.75
N HIS A 225 -0.92 -21.05 2.13
CA HIS A 225 -2.06 -21.67 2.81
C HIS A 225 -1.78 -23.11 3.20
N SER A 226 -2.52 -23.58 4.21
CA SER A 226 -2.63 -24.98 4.59
C SER A 226 -4.09 -25.44 4.44
N ASP A 227 -4.31 -26.77 4.41
CA ASP A 227 -5.68 -27.31 4.35
C ASP A 227 -6.58 -26.81 5.49
N LYS A 228 -5.99 -26.45 6.62
CA LYS A 228 -6.71 -25.89 7.77
C LYS A 228 -7.33 -24.51 7.48
N ASP A 229 -6.74 -23.74 6.61
CA ASP A 229 -7.22 -22.40 6.26
C ASP A 229 -8.58 -22.45 5.52
N PHE A 230 -8.88 -23.57 4.88
CA PHE A 230 -10.13 -23.81 4.15
C PHE A 230 -11.15 -24.64 4.95
N ASN A 231 -10.81 -25.07 6.16
CA ASN A 231 -11.64 -25.91 7.02
C ASN A 231 -12.12 -25.19 8.28
N ILE A 232 -12.38 -23.89 8.19
CA ILE A 232 -12.77 -23.08 9.33
C ILE A 232 -14.29 -23.13 9.56
N GLY A 233 -14.74 -23.76 10.65
CA GLY A 233 -16.05 -23.60 11.23
C GLY A 233 -17.06 -24.73 11.01
N ASN A 234 -18.27 -24.53 11.53
CA ASN A 234 -19.35 -25.51 11.61
C ASN A 234 -20.20 -25.68 10.33
N ARG A 235 -19.80 -25.05 9.22
CA ARG A 235 -20.54 -25.09 7.95
C ARG A 235 -19.57 -25.32 6.80
N ASN A 236 -19.12 -26.55 6.68
CA ASN A 236 -18.31 -26.96 5.54
C ASN A 236 -19.21 -27.66 4.53
N SER A 237 -19.04 -27.30 3.25
CA SER A 237 -19.68 -27.99 2.12
C SER A 237 -18.63 -28.27 1.04
N GLY A 238 -18.71 -29.41 0.40
CA GLY A 238 -17.76 -29.81 -0.66
C GLY A 238 -16.64 -30.74 -0.19
N ASN A 239 -15.63 -30.94 -1.03
CA ASN A 239 -14.58 -31.96 -0.88
C ASN A 239 -13.53 -31.67 0.21
N TRP A 240 -13.55 -30.53 0.85
CA TRP A 240 -12.59 -30.07 1.88
C TRP A 240 -13.22 -30.04 3.26
N ASN A 241 -14.17 -30.94 3.51
CA ASN A 241 -14.98 -30.91 4.70
C ASN A 241 -14.25 -31.47 5.93
N SER A 242 -14.07 -30.64 6.96
CA SER A 242 -13.81 -31.07 8.32
C SER A 242 -14.54 -30.14 9.29
N GLY A 243 -15.47 -30.64 10.05
CA GLY A 243 -16.24 -29.87 11.03
C GLY A 243 -17.57 -30.55 11.38
N ASN A 244 -18.33 -29.96 12.30
CA ASN A 244 -19.49 -30.61 12.88
C ASN A 244 -20.77 -30.62 12.03
N ARG A 245 -20.78 -29.91 10.88
CA ARG A 245 -21.91 -29.89 9.94
C ARG A 245 -21.39 -29.86 8.50
N ASN A 246 -21.11 -31.04 8.02
CA ASN A 246 -20.68 -31.19 6.62
C ASN A 246 -21.88 -31.53 5.76
N SER A 247 -21.99 -30.88 4.59
CA SER A 247 -22.89 -31.27 3.53
C SER A 247 -22.07 -31.50 2.27
N GLY A 248 -22.11 -32.68 1.72
CA GLY A 248 -21.40 -33.13 0.54
C GLY A 248 -21.05 -34.62 0.59
N ASN A 249 -20.82 -35.22 -0.58
CA ASN A 249 -20.45 -36.60 -0.67
C ASN A 249 -18.97 -36.78 -0.30
N TRP A 250 -18.70 -37.80 0.48
CA TRP A 250 -17.37 -38.28 0.89
C TRP A 250 -16.68 -38.99 -0.27
#